data_c038815cf9b611d4dcf68b3b3dfa24f6
#
_entry.id   c038815cf9b611d4dcf68b3b3dfa24f6
#
_cell.length_a   1.000
_cell.length_b   1.000
_cell.length_c   1.000
_cell.angle_alpha   90.00
_cell.angle_beta   90.00
_cell.angle_gamma   90.00
#
_symmetry.space_group_name_H-M   'P 1'
#
loop_
_entity.id
_entity.type
_entity.pdbx_description
1 polymer ?
#
loop_
_entity_poly.entity_id
_entity_poly.type
_entity_poly.pdbx_seq_one_letter_code
_entity_poly.pdbx_strand_id
1 'polypeptide(L)'
;ALAVSGEDFFAQDFKRDDIGEIATDFSDTIERMHELVESRQLFLRTIMHEFKTPIGKGRLVAEMIKEKKQKERLVDIFTRLDTLINESAKIESLFSKNYTLEIRPHRFDEVLEQAKKMLLDVEFDKKVKVKKSDKFSLNVDIDSFALALKNLIENALKYSDDGICTIECFENGFVVKNKGKPFKHDYTEYLKPFIREKDNKKEGLGLGLYIVDKTCVSHRFELSYEYKGSNHCFKVITDSTL
;
A
#
# COMPACT_ATOMS: atom_id res chain seq x y z
N ALA A 1 -49.43 28.15 -28.16
CA ALA A 1 -48.48 27.06 -28.17
C ALA A 1 -47.10 27.64 -28.47
N LEU A 2 -46.30 27.90 -27.46
CA LEU A 2 -44.91 28.35 -27.58
C LEU A 2 -44.04 27.12 -27.39
N ALA A 3 -43.47 26.64 -28.49
CA ALA A 3 -42.38 25.68 -28.48
C ALA A 3 -41.10 26.47 -28.17
N VAL A 4 -40.59 26.37 -26.95
CA VAL A 4 -39.21 26.79 -26.60
C VAL A 4 -38.32 25.65 -27.04
N SER A 5 -37.55 25.86 -28.11
CA SER A 5 -36.53 24.91 -28.56
C SER A 5 -35.40 24.85 -27.56
N GLY A 6 -35.01 23.61 -27.17
CA GLY A 6 -33.99 23.36 -26.16
C GLY A 6 -32.57 23.64 -26.61
N GLU A 7 -32.33 24.40 -27.66
CA GLU A 7 -31.00 24.73 -28.18
C GLU A 7 -30.43 26.06 -27.67
N ASP A 8 -31.28 26.92 -27.07
CA ASP A 8 -30.85 28.26 -26.58
C ASP A 8 -30.24 28.26 -25.14
N PHE A 9 -30.13 27.11 -24.49
CA PHE A 9 -29.62 27.05 -23.11
C PHE A 9 -28.10 26.86 -22.99
N PHE A 10 -27.41 26.57 -24.10
CA PHE A 10 -25.95 26.31 -24.09
C PHE A 10 -25.10 27.36 -24.81
N ALA A 11 -25.71 28.42 -25.33
CA ALA A 11 -24.99 29.55 -25.94
C ALA A 11 -25.02 30.76 -25.02
N GLN A 12 -24.61 30.62 -23.75
CA GLN A 12 -24.13 31.79 -23.01
C GLN A 12 -22.75 32.12 -23.58
N ASP A 13 -22.62 33.30 -24.19
CA ASP A 13 -21.33 33.90 -24.57
C ASP A 13 -20.47 34.02 -23.30
N PHE A 14 -19.64 33.02 -23.03
CA PHE A 14 -18.58 33.14 -22.04
C PHE A 14 -17.63 34.23 -22.53
N LYS A 15 -17.71 35.40 -21.89
CA LYS A 15 -16.74 36.46 -22.14
C LYS A 15 -15.35 35.94 -21.78
N ARG A 16 -14.35 36.39 -22.51
CA ARG A 16 -12.92 35.99 -22.31
C ARG A 16 -12.44 36.22 -20.89
N ASP A 17 -13.07 37.17 -20.18
CA ASP A 17 -12.84 37.49 -18.78
C ASP A 17 -13.39 36.42 -17.83
N ASP A 18 -14.53 35.81 -18.13
CA ASP A 18 -15.15 34.75 -17.32
C ASP A 18 -14.30 33.47 -17.30
N ILE A 19 -13.65 33.14 -18.43
CA ILE A 19 -12.73 31.98 -18.51
C ILE A 19 -11.46 32.26 -17.68
N GLY A 20 -10.98 33.50 -17.69
CA GLY A 20 -9.85 33.92 -16.86
C GLY A 20 -10.15 33.82 -15.37
N GLU A 21 -11.33 34.27 -14.94
CA GLU A 21 -11.77 34.20 -13.55
C GLU A 21 -11.93 32.74 -13.09
N ILE A 22 -12.58 31.89 -13.88
CA ILE A 22 -12.70 30.45 -13.61
C ILE A 22 -11.33 29.78 -13.52
N ALA A 23 -10.39 30.11 -14.42
CA ALA A 23 -9.03 29.56 -14.38
C ALA A 23 -8.27 29.98 -13.11
N THR A 24 -8.46 31.20 -12.65
CA THR A 24 -7.86 31.71 -11.42
C THR A 24 -8.46 31.02 -10.19
N ASP A 25 -9.79 30.97 -10.09
CA ASP A 25 -10.49 30.27 -9.00
C ASP A 25 -10.13 28.78 -8.93
N PHE A 26 -9.95 28.14 -10.09
CA PHE A 26 -9.51 26.77 -10.16
C PHE A 26 -8.08 26.60 -9.67
N SER A 27 -7.18 27.53 -10.07
CA SER A 27 -5.78 27.54 -9.60
C SER A 27 -5.71 27.73 -8.08
N ASP A 28 -6.46 28.70 -7.54
CA ASP A 28 -6.54 28.97 -6.11
C ASP A 28 -7.10 27.78 -5.33
N THR A 29 -8.08 27.10 -5.90
CA THR A 29 -8.67 25.89 -5.29
C THR A 29 -7.65 24.75 -5.24
N ILE A 30 -6.89 24.57 -6.31
CA ILE A 30 -5.79 23.58 -6.34
C ILE A 30 -4.72 23.93 -5.30
N GLU A 31 -4.33 25.19 -5.21
CA GLU A 31 -3.32 25.63 -4.25
C GLU A 31 -3.78 25.38 -2.80
N ARG A 32 -5.01 25.76 -2.45
CA ARG A 32 -5.61 25.45 -1.14
C ARG A 32 -5.70 23.97 -0.86
N MET A 33 -6.06 23.15 -1.85
CA MET A 33 -6.02 21.68 -1.70
C MET A 33 -4.59 21.18 -1.42
N HIS A 34 -3.60 21.76 -2.07
CA HIS A 34 -2.20 21.44 -1.83
C HIS A 34 -1.77 21.76 -0.40
N GLU A 35 -2.08 22.96 0.07
CA GLU A 35 -1.79 23.40 1.44
C GLU A 35 -2.45 22.50 2.49
N LEU A 36 -3.72 22.13 2.28
CA LEU A 36 -4.45 21.22 3.17
C LEU A 36 -3.81 19.82 3.23
N VAL A 37 -3.39 19.29 2.08
CA VAL A 37 -2.71 17.98 2.02
C VAL A 37 -1.37 18.04 2.74
N GLU A 38 -0.57 19.08 2.52
CA GLU A 38 0.73 19.27 3.17
C GLU A 38 0.59 19.45 4.68
N SER A 39 -0.35 20.27 5.11
CA SER A 39 -0.66 20.49 6.53
C SER A 39 -1.07 19.18 7.21
N ARG A 40 -1.94 18.38 6.57
CA ARG A 40 -2.35 17.07 7.07
C ARG A 40 -1.17 16.10 7.19
N GLN A 41 -0.27 16.09 6.21
CA GLN A 41 0.91 15.23 6.21
C GLN A 41 1.88 15.62 7.33
N LEU A 42 2.15 16.91 7.49
CA LEU A 42 2.99 17.42 8.57
C LEU A 42 2.40 17.06 9.94
N PHE A 43 1.09 17.25 10.11
CA PHE A 43 0.38 16.91 11.32
C PHE A 43 0.49 15.41 11.67
N LEU A 44 0.24 14.53 10.70
CA LEU A 44 0.35 13.10 10.89
C LEU A 44 1.77 12.67 11.25
N ARG A 45 2.79 13.20 10.55
CA ARG A 45 4.20 12.93 10.86
C ARG A 45 4.56 13.38 12.27
N THR A 46 4.14 14.58 12.66
CA THR A 46 4.38 15.12 14.01
C THR A 46 3.74 14.25 15.07
N ILE A 47 2.47 13.89 14.91
CA ILE A 47 1.76 13.02 15.87
C ILE A 47 2.44 11.64 16.00
N MET A 48 2.86 11.04 14.89
CA MET A 48 3.55 9.75 14.94
C MET A 48 4.87 9.84 15.70
N HIS A 49 5.62 10.94 15.54
CA HIS A 49 6.83 11.19 16.33
C HIS A 49 6.52 11.37 17.81
N GLU A 50 5.49 12.16 18.13
CA GLU A 50 5.07 12.41 19.51
C GLU A 50 4.53 11.14 20.19
N PHE A 51 3.95 10.19 19.46
CA PHE A 51 3.50 8.91 20.02
C PHE A 51 4.64 7.92 20.28
N LYS A 52 5.73 7.95 19.52
CA LYS A 52 6.88 7.06 19.76
C LYS A 52 7.47 7.22 21.15
N THR A 53 7.54 8.45 21.65
CA THR A 53 8.09 8.76 22.96
C THR A 53 7.30 8.14 24.12
N PRO A 54 5.97 8.37 24.27
CA PRO A 54 5.20 7.76 25.37
C PRO A 54 5.10 6.24 25.24
N ILE A 55 5.07 5.69 24.03
CA ILE A 55 5.07 4.24 23.80
C ILE A 55 6.39 3.63 24.27
N GLY A 56 7.54 4.22 23.90
CA GLY A 56 8.83 3.78 24.35
C GLY A 56 8.96 3.85 25.87
N LYS A 57 8.51 4.94 26.50
CA LYS A 57 8.47 5.08 27.97
C LYS A 57 7.55 4.04 28.61
N GLY A 58 6.35 3.84 28.06
CA GLY A 58 5.40 2.83 28.56
C GLY A 58 5.98 1.42 28.50
N ARG A 59 6.71 1.08 27.43
CA ARG A 59 7.41 -0.21 27.32
C ARG A 59 8.48 -0.38 28.36
N LEU A 60 9.28 0.65 28.63
CA LEU A 60 10.27 0.61 29.71
C LEU A 60 9.63 0.40 31.07
N VAL A 61 8.50 1.06 31.38
CA VAL A 61 7.76 0.87 32.62
C VAL A 61 7.19 -0.55 32.71
N ALA A 62 6.66 -1.08 31.57
CA ALA A 62 6.17 -2.46 31.50
C ALA A 62 7.26 -3.49 31.82
N GLU A 63 8.52 -3.23 31.42
CA GLU A 63 9.67 -4.08 31.70
C GLU A 63 9.98 -4.16 33.22
N MET A 64 9.60 -3.15 34.02
CA MET A 64 9.81 -3.11 35.47
C MET A 64 8.74 -3.87 36.28
N ILE A 65 7.68 -4.35 35.65
CA ILE A 65 6.61 -5.10 36.29
C ILE A 65 7.10 -6.47 36.71
N LYS A 66 6.90 -6.81 38.01
CA LYS A 66 7.36 -8.08 38.60
C LYS A 66 6.48 -9.27 38.15
N GLU A 67 5.18 -9.06 37.97
CA GLU A 67 4.27 -10.12 37.56
C GLU A 67 4.43 -10.44 36.07
N LYS A 68 5.01 -11.59 35.79
CA LYS A 68 5.41 -12.03 34.45
C LYS A 68 4.25 -11.94 33.42
N LYS A 69 3.06 -12.38 33.79
CA LYS A 69 1.89 -12.39 32.89
C LYS A 69 1.40 -10.98 32.51
N GLN A 70 1.43 -10.05 33.46
CA GLN A 70 1.08 -8.64 33.21
C GLN A 70 2.16 -7.95 32.40
N LYS A 71 3.44 -8.21 32.71
CA LYS A 71 4.60 -7.70 31.97
C LYS A 71 4.49 -8.11 30.50
N GLU A 72 4.35 -9.41 30.20
CA GLU A 72 4.27 -9.92 28.84
C GLU A 72 3.10 -9.27 28.06
N ARG A 73 1.93 -9.13 28.68
CA ARG A 73 0.77 -8.48 28.04
C ARG A 73 1.02 -7.01 27.70
N LEU A 74 1.65 -6.26 28.60
CA LEU A 74 1.91 -4.84 28.38
C LEU A 74 3.02 -4.61 27.36
N VAL A 75 4.09 -5.40 27.41
CA VAL A 75 5.15 -5.36 26.39
C VAL A 75 4.57 -5.66 25.01
N ASP A 76 3.68 -6.65 24.92
CA ASP A 76 2.99 -7.02 23.66
C ASP A 76 2.13 -5.86 23.13
N ILE A 77 1.38 -5.19 24.01
CA ILE A 77 0.56 -4.03 23.63
C ILE A 77 1.45 -2.88 23.11
N PHE A 78 2.52 -2.54 23.81
CA PHE A 78 3.41 -1.45 23.40
C PHE A 78 4.17 -1.79 22.12
N THR A 79 4.60 -3.03 21.95
CA THR A 79 5.24 -3.50 20.71
C THR A 79 4.26 -3.40 19.53
N ARG A 80 2.99 -3.74 19.75
CA ARG A 80 1.95 -3.62 18.75
C ARG A 80 1.65 -2.15 18.39
N LEU A 81 1.61 -1.25 19.36
CA LEU A 81 1.45 0.19 19.13
C LEU A 81 2.62 0.76 18.32
N ASP A 82 3.85 0.37 18.65
CA ASP A 82 5.04 0.80 17.91
C ASP A 82 5.00 0.32 16.44
N THR A 83 4.60 -0.92 16.22
CA THR A 83 4.38 -1.45 14.87
C THR A 83 3.33 -0.65 14.10
N LEU A 84 2.18 -0.33 14.75
CA LEU A 84 1.10 0.49 14.18
C LEU A 84 1.60 1.84 13.69
N ILE A 85 2.35 2.52 14.53
CA ILE A 85 2.89 3.85 14.23
C ILE A 85 3.91 3.78 13.10
N ASN A 86 4.80 2.80 13.14
CA ASN A 86 5.82 2.65 12.11
C ASN A 86 5.22 2.28 10.75
N GLU A 87 4.20 1.44 10.69
CA GLU A 87 3.48 1.13 9.45
C GLU A 87 2.73 2.35 8.93
N SER A 88 2.07 3.13 9.80
CA SER A 88 1.40 4.37 9.41
C SER A 88 2.39 5.42 8.89
N ALA A 89 3.58 5.54 9.51
CA ALA A 89 4.63 6.44 9.05
C ALA A 89 5.18 6.06 7.67
N LYS A 90 5.30 4.76 7.38
CA LYS A 90 5.71 4.27 6.06
C LYS A 90 4.68 4.64 4.99
N ILE A 91 3.39 4.49 5.31
CA ILE A 91 2.31 4.87 4.40
C ILE A 91 2.36 6.37 4.11
N GLU A 92 2.48 7.19 5.14
CA GLU A 92 2.58 8.64 4.99
C GLU A 92 3.77 9.04 4.13
N SER A 93 4.93 8.39 4.35
CA SER A 93 6.13 8.62 3.53
C SER A 93 5.92 8.29 2.06
N LEU A 94 5.24 7.18 1.75
CA LEU A 94 4.96 6.76 0.37
C LEU A 94 3.99 7.69 -0.37
N PHE A 95 3.10 8.38 0.36
CA PHE A 95 2.09 9.29 -0.21
C PHE A 95 2.39 10.77 -0.02
N SER A 96 3.52 11.08 0.60
CA SER A 96 4.01 12.44 0.73
C SER A 96 4.37 12.99 -0.66
N LYS A 97 3.87 14.16 -1.02
CA LYS A 97 4.22 14.87 -2.27
C LYS A 97 5.72 15.11 -2.44
N ASN A 98 6.47 15.14 -1.35
CA ASN A 98 7.91 15.29 -1.35
C ASN A 98 8.65 13.99 -1.68
N TYR A 99 7.93 12.87 -1.81
CA TYR A 99 8.51 11.62 -2.27
C TYR A 99 8.49 11.61 -3.80
N THR A 100 9.54 12.12 -4.40
CA THR A 100 9.80 11.95 -5.83
C THR A 100 10.25 10.53 -6.03
N LEU A 101 9.43 9.71 -6.71
CA LEU A 101 9.81 8.34 -7.05
C LEU A 101 11.06 8.38 -7.94
N GLU A 102 12.10 7.70 -7.53
CA GLU A 102 13.28 7.48 -8.36
C GLU A 102 13.06 6.26 -9.27
N ILE A 103 12.24 6.45 -10.31
CA ILE A 103 11.95 5.38 -11.28
C ILE A 103 13.20 5.08 -12.10
N ARG A 104 13.71 3.85 -11.95
CA ARG A 104 14.87 3.34 -12.69
C ARG A 104 14.62 1.89 -13.12
N PRO A 105 15.27 1.41 -14.19
CA PRO A 105 15.19 0.00 -14.57
C PRO A 105 15.94 -0.85 -13.54
N HIS A 106 15.24 -1.81 -12.96
CA HIS A 106 15.77 -2.80 -12.04
C HIS A 106 15.39 -4.20 -12.50
N ARG A 107 16.30 -5.16 -12.32
CA ARG A 107 15.96 -6.58 -12.49
C ARG A 107 15.02 -6.99 -11.36
N PHE A 108 14.07 -7.85 -11.66
CA PHE A 108 13.17 -8.37 -10.63
C PHE A 108 13.90 -9.00 -9.43
N ASP A 109 15.05 -9.64 -9.68
CA ASP A 109 15.89 -10.19 -8.62
C ASP A 109 16.39 -9.15 -7.61
N GLU A 110 16.74 -7.95 -8.07
CA GLU A 110 17.19 -6.85 -7.20
C GLU A 110 16.06 -6.39 -6.28
N VAL A 111 14.87 -6.23 -6.84
CA VAL A 111 13.66 -5.89 -6.08
C VAL A 111 13.31 -6.99 -5.06
N LEU A 112 13.41 -8.25 -5.48
CA LEU A 112 13.14 -9.40 -4.62
C LEU A 112 14.14 -9.50 -3.46
N GLU A 113 15.43 -9.28 -3.71
CA GLU A 113 16.46 -9.26 -2.65
C GLU A 113 16.24 -8.11 -1.67
N GLN A 114 15.82 -6.95 -2.16
CA GLN A 114 15.46 -5.82 -1.28
C GLN A 114 14.22 -6.16 -0.44
N ALA A 115 13.18 -6.76 -1.03
CA ALA A 115 12.01 -7.24 -0.29
C ALA A 115 12.37 -8.31 0.74
N LYS A 116 13.29 -9.25 0.39
CA LYS A 116 13.79 -10.30 1.30
C LYS A 116 14.46 -9.71 2.54
N LYS A 117 15.25 -8.65 2.41
CA LYS A 117 15.88 -7.96 3.54
C LYS A 117 14.86 -7.34 4.51
N MET A 118 13.67 -7.00 4.02
CA MET A 118 12.58 -6.45 4.83
C MET A 118 11.73 -7.53 5.53
N LEU A 119 11.87 -8.80 5.12
CA LEU A 119 11.16 -9.95 5.68
C LEU A 119 11.95 -10.48 6.87
N LEU A 120 11.48 -10.18 8.10
CA LEU A 120 12.09 -10.67 9.33
C LEU A 120 11.59 -12.11 9.60
N ASP A 121 12.51 -12.99 10.07
CA ASP A 121 12.21 -14.35 10.54
C ASP A 121 11.48 -15.28 9.55
N VAL A 122 11.53 -14.99 8.27
CA VAL A 122 10.98 -15.86 7.24
C VAL A 122 12.07 -16.79 6.74
N GLU A 123 11.81 -18.10 6.82
CA GLU A 123 12.62 -19.12 6.10
C GLU A 123 12.33 -18.99 4.59
N PHE A 124 12.81 -17.88 4.00
CA PHE A 124 12.44 -17.45 2.65
C PHE A 124 12.63 -18.60 1.63
N ASP A 125 13.81 -19.20 1.62
CA ASP A 125 14.18 -20.19 0.61
C ASP A 125 13.37 -21.51 0.73
N LYS A 126 12.75 -21.76 1.90
CA LYS A 126 11.86 -22.90 2.12
C LYS A 126 10.41 -22.60 1.77
N LYS A 127 9.96 -21.36 2.04
CA LYS A 127 8.54 -20.97 1.97
C LYS A 127 8.18 -20.18 0.73
N VAL A 128 9.15 -19.57 0.05
CA VAL A 128 8.91 -18.74 -1.14
C VAL A 128 9.54 -19.42 -2.37
N LYS A 129 8.69 -19.87 -3.27
CA LYS A 129 9.10 -20.49 -4.54
C LYS A 129 9.06 -19.45 -5.64
N VAL A 130 10.18 -19.16 -6.28
CA VAL A 130 10.28 -18.17 -7.36
C VAL A 130 10.53 -18.90 -8.68
N LYS A 131 9.61 -18.74 -9.62
CA LYS A 131 9.75 -19.17 -11.01
C LYS A 131 10.07 -17.93 -11.83
N LYS A 132 11.31 -17.79 -12.23
CA LYS A 132 11.84 -16.61 -12.91
C LYS A 132 11.62 -16.67 -14.41
N SER A 133 11.44 -15.49 -15.01
CA SER A 133 11.77 -15.24 -16.41
C SER A 133 13.11 -14.53 -16.44
N ASP A 134 14.10 -15.08 -17.13
CA ASP A 134 15.50 -14.62 -17.09
C ASP A 134 15.73 -13.18 -17.58
N LYS A 135 14.71 -12.53 -18.13
CA LYS A 135 14.81 -11.20 -18.76
C LYS A 135 13.84 -10.15 -18.19
N PHE A 136 13.13 -10.45 -17.11
CA PHE A 136 12.13 -9.53 -16.58
C PHE A 136 12.77 -8.41 -15.77
N SER A 137 12.60 -7.18 -16.24
CA SER A 137 12.99 -5.96 -15.55
C SER A 137 11.79 -5.04 -15.34
N LEU A 138 11.88 -4.20 -14.32
CA LEU A 138 10.83 -3.27 -13.89
C LEU A 138 11.39 -1.86 -13.87
N ASN A 139 10.64 -0.88 -14.38
CA ASN A 139 10.93 0.54 -14.17
C ASN A 139 10.24 0.99 -12.88
N VAL A 140 10.97 0.97 -11.77
CA VAL A 140 10.41 1.21 -10.43
C VAL A 140 11.34 2.03 -9.54
N ASP A 141 10.75 2.65 -8.55
CA ASP A 141 11.45 3.03 -7.34
C ASP A 141 11.62 1.78 -6.49
N ILE A 142 12.86 1.36 -6.31
CA ILE A 142 13.18 0.04 -5.73
C ILE A 142 12.68 -0.12 -4.30
N ASP A 143 12.74 0.93 -3.48
CA ASP A 143 12.39 0.84 -2.06
C ASP A 143 10.88 0.73 -1.87
N SER A 144 10.11 1.55 -2.56
CA SER A 144 8.64 1.50 -2.49
C SER A 144 8.09 0.21 -3.09
N PHE A 145 8.69 -0.25 -4.21
CA PHE A 145 8.22 -1.46 -4.88
C PHE A 145 8.64 -2.74 -4.14
N ALA A 146 9.83 -2.77 -3.55
CA ALA A 146 10.25 -3.85 -2.65
C ALA A 146 9.34 -3.96 -1.43
N LEU A 147 8.87 -2.82 -0.88
CA LEU A 147 7.89 -2.82 0.20
C LEU A 147 6.54 -3.39 -0.24
N ALA A 148 6.06 -3.09 -1.45
CA ALA A 148 4.85 -3.68 -2.00
C ALA A 148 5.00 -5.20 -2.20
N LEU A 149 6.11 -5.65 -2.79
CA LEU A 149 6.40 -7.06 -2.98
C LEU A 149 6.52 -7.81 -1.64
N LYS A 150 7.18 -7.21 -0.64
CA LYS A 150 7.22 -7.71 0.74
C LYS A 150 5.82 -7.92 1.32
N ASN A 151 4.91 -6.95 1.15
CA ASN A 151 3.54 -7.07 1.63
C ASN A 151 2.76 -8.18 0.93
N LEU A 152 2.94 -8.37 -0.38
CA LEU A 152 2.34 -9.49 -1.10
C LEU A 152 2.85 -10.83 -0.59
N ILE A 153 4.16 -10.98 -0.37
CA ILE A 153 4.78 -12.20 0.15
C ILE A 153 4.28 -12.49 1.57
N GLU A 154 4.28 -11.49 2.47
CA GLU A 154 3.76 -11.66 3.83
C GLU A 154 2.29 -12.07 3.85
N ASN A 155 1.46 -11.44 3.03
CA ASN A 155 0.06 -11.81 2.90
C ASN A 155 -0.07 -13.25 2.38
N ALA A 156 0.68 -13.61 1.35
CA ALA A 156 0.67 -14.95 0.80
C ALA A 156 1.05 -16.01 1.84
N LEU A 157 2.14 -15.80 2.59
CA LEU A 157 2.58 -16.72 3.64
C LEU A 157 1.60 -16.78 4.81
N LYS A 158 1.08 -15.62 5.22
CA LYS A 158 0.18 -15.48 6.34
C LYS A 158 -1.16 -16.16 6.11
N TYR A 159 -1.70 -16.04 4.90
CA TYR A 159 -3.03 -16.56 4.56
C TYR A 159 -2.98 -17.89 3.80
N SER A 160 -1.78 -18.42 3.56
CA SER A 160 -1.62 -19.74 2.98
C SER A 160 -2.05 -20.85 3.93
N ASP A 161 -2.72 -21.88 3.40
CA ASP A 161 -3.07 -23.11 4.12
C ASP A 161 -1.87 -24.04 4.32
N ASP A 162 -0.89 -23.97 3.41
CA ASP A 162 0.34 -24.79 3.44
C ASP A 162 1.61 -23.99 3.81
N GLY A 163 1.47 -22.68 4.06
CA GLY A 163 2.58 -21.80 4.42
C GLY A 163 3.52 -21.48 3.26
N ILE A 164 3.10 -21.74 2.00
CA ILE A 164 3.91 -21.54 0.81
C ILE A 164 3.39 -20.32 0.03
N CYS A 165 4.35 -19.50 -0.42
CA CYS A 165 4.14 -18.43 -1.40
C CYS A 165 4.84 -18.83 -2.71
N THR A 166 4.18 -18.66 -3.84
CA THR A 166 4.77 -18.86 -5.17
C THR A 166 4.73 -17.57 -5.96
N ILE A 167 5.88 -17.16 -6.50
CA ILE A 167 6.00 -16.00 -7.38
C ILE A 167 6.34 -16.53 -8.77
N GLU A 168 5.55 -16.16 -9.77
CA GLU A 168 5.80 -16.53 -11.17
C GLU A 168 5.93 -15.25 -11.99
N CYS A 169 7.10 -15.04 -12.60
CA CYS A 169 7.36 -13.91 -13.49
C CYS A 169 7.02 -14.29 -14.94
N PHE A 170 6.49 -13.32 -15.68
CA PHE A 170 6.21 -13.39 -17.12
C PHE A 170 6.74 -12.11 -17.80
N GLU A 171 6.56 -11.97 -19.10
CA GLU A 171 7.20 -10.91 -19.89
C GLU A 171 6.94 -9.49 -19.39
N ASN A 172 5.69 -9.20 -18.99
CA ASN A 172 5.25 -7.86 -18.59
C ASN A 172 4.68 -7.84 -17.17
N GLY A 173 5.18 -8.68 -16.25
CA GLY A 173 4.69 -8.67 -14.89
C GLY A 173 5.04 -9.91 -14.10
N PHE A 174 4.36 -10.05 -12.98
CA PHE A 174 4.49 -11.24 -12.13
C PHE A 174 3.17 -11.50 -11.39
N VAL A 175 3.03 -12.71 -10.87
CA VAL A 175 1.92 -13.09 -10.04
C VAL A 175 2.42 -13.72 -8.74
N VAL A 176 1.84 -13.30 -7.61
CA VAL A 176 2.06 -13.90 -6.30
C VAL A 176 0.87 -14.78 -5.97
N LYS A 177 1.15 -16.05 -5.67
CA LYS A 177 0.14 -17.07 -5.42
C LYS A 177 0.29 -17.70 -4.05
N ASN A 178 -0.81 -17.99 -3.41
CA ASN A 178 -0.87 -18.84 -2.23
C ASN A 178 -2.16 -19.65 -2.20
N LYS A 179 -2.11 -20.83 -1.62
CA LYS A 179 -3.28 -21.67 -1.41
C LYS A 179 -4.07 -21.15 -0.21
N GLY A 180 -5.40 -21.07 -0.33
CA GLY A 180 -6.23 -20.59 0.77
C GLY A 180 -7.71 -20.59 0.42
N LYS A 181 -8.56 -20.21 1.38
CA LYS A 181 -10.00 -20.05 1.18
C LYS A 181 -10.29 -18.73 0.45
N PRO A 182 -11.31 -18.67 -0.43
CA PRO A 182 -11.65 -17.46 -1.15
C PRO A 182 -12.02 -16.33 -0.19
N PHE A 183 -11.83 -15.09 -0.63
CA PHE A 183 -12.31 -13.92 0.10
C PHE A 183 -13.83 -13.98 0.29
N LYS A 184 -14.31 -13.47 1.42
CA LYS A 184 -15.76 -13.38 1.74
C LYS A 184 -16.45 -12.23 1.02
N HIS A 185 -15.68 -11.19 0.68
CA HIS A 185 -16.13 -9.98 0.01
C HIS A 185 -15.36 -9.79 -1.29
N ASP A 186 -15.78 -8.82 -2.10
CA ASP A 186 -15.01 -8.42 -3.28
C ASP A 186 -13.59 -8.00 -2.87
N TYR A 187 -12.58 -8.35 -3.69
CA TYR A 187 -11.19 -8.10 -3.34
C TYR A 187 -10.88 -6.60 -3.22
N THR A 188 -11.63 -5.75 -3.90
CA THR A 188 -11.48 -4.29 -3.84
C THR A 188 -11.76 -3.72 -2.45
N GLU A 189 -12.59 -4.39 -1.65
CA GLU A 189 -12.80 -4.03 -0.26
C GLU A 189 -11.52 -4.20 0.57
N TYR A 190 -10.71 -5.22 0.26
CA TYR A 190 -9.44 -5.48 0.97
C TYR A 190 -8.30 -4.55 0.53
N LEU A 191 -8.50 -3.78 -0.56
CA LEU A 191 -7.61 -2.69 -0.96
C LEU A 191 -7.82 -1.41 -0.14
N LYS A 192 -8.91 -1.31 0.64
CA LYS A 192 -9.13 -0.18 1.55
C LYS A 192 -8.27 -0.33 2.81
N PRO A 193 -7.79 0.78 3.39
CA PRO A 193 -6.98 0.72 4.59
C PRO A 193 -7.78 0.19 5.78
N PHE A 194 -7.12 -0.57 6.66
CA PHE A 194 -7.67 -1.12 7.91
C PHE A 194 -8.78 -2.17 7.73
N ILE A 195 -9.02 -2.66 6.54
CA ILE A 195 -10.01 -3.71 6.29
C ILE A 195 -9.38 -5.09 6.54
N ARG A 196 -10.11 -5.90 7.31
CA ARG A 196 -9.73 -7.27 7.67
C ARG A 196 -10.98 -8.13 7.84
N GLU A 197 -10.87 -9.44 7.61
CA GLU A 197 -11.90 -10.38 8.01
C GLU A 197 -11.91 -10.52 9.55
N LYS A 198 -13.07 -10.27 10.17
CA LYS A 198 -13.23 -10.26 11.64
C LYS A 198 -12.89 -11.60 12.31
N ASP A 199 -13.08 -12.71 11.60
CA ASP A 199 -12.87 -14.06 12.11
C ASP A 199 -11.39 -14.50 12.07
N ASN A 200 -10.51 -13.66 11.53
CA ASN A 200 -9.11 -14.03 11.33
C ASN A 200 -8.27 -13.55 12.52
N LYS A 201 -7.87 -14.49 13.39
CA LYS A 201 -6.98 -14.24 14.54
C LYS A 201 -5.55 -13.85 14.14
N LYS A 202 -5.24 -13.84 12.83
CA LYS A 202 -3.91 -13.55 12.32
C LYS A 202 -3.60 -12.06 12.46
N GLU A 203 -2.47 -11.71 13.04
CA GLU A 203 -2.05 -10.33 13.32
C GLU A 203 -1.85 -9.48 12.06
N GLY A 204 -1.97 -8.15 12.18
CA GLY A 204 -1.71 -7.16 11.12
C GLY A 204 -2.80 -6.09 11.05
N LEU A 205 -2.49 -4.94 10.44
CA LEU A 205 -3.35 -3.75 10.43
C LEU A 205 -4.38 -3.72 9.30
N GLY A 206 -4.26 -4.59 8.30
CA GLY A 206 -5.07 -4.48 7.08
C GLY A 206 -4.58 -3.37 6.16
N LEU A 207 -3.28 -3.09 6.17
CA LEU A 207 -2.65 -2.06 5.34
C LEU A 207 -1.85 -2.65 4.18
N GLY A 208 -1.49 -3.93 4.23
CA GLY A 208 -0.60 -4.55 3.26
C GLY A 208 -1.09 -4.43 1.82
N LEU A 209 -2.33 -4.83 1.52
CA LEU A 209 -2.89 -4.72 0.17
C LEU A 209 -3.15 -3.28 -0.26
N TYR A 210 -3.48 -2.39 0.67
CA TYR A 210 -3.58 -0.96 0.41
C TYR A 210 -2.24 -0.37 -0.06
N ILE A 211 -1.13 -0.73 0.61
CA ILE A 211 0.22 -0.32 0.20
C ILE A 211 0.53 -0.83 -1.21
N VAL A 212 0.22 -2.10 -1.49
CA VAL A 212 0.44 -2.71 -2.81
C VAL A 212 -0.33 -1.94 -3.89
N ASP A 213 -1.64 -1.72 -3.68
CA ASP A 213 -2.49 -0.97 -4.61
C ASP A 213 -1.91 0.41 -4.90
N LYS A 214 -1.61 1.17 -3.86
CA LYS A 214 -1.09 2.53 -4.04
C LYS A 214 0.28 2.56 -4.70
N THR A 215 1.15 1.61 -4.37
CA THR A 215 2.45 1.50 -5.04
C THR A 215 2.27 1.16 -6.53
N CYS A 216 1.38 0.24 -6.88
CA CYS A 216 1.06 -0.05 -8.28
C CYS A 216 0.54 1.20 -9.01
N VAL A 217 -0.43 1.91 -8.43
CA VAL A 217 -0.98 3.15 -9.02
C VAL A 217 0.11 4.21 -9.23
N SER A 218 0.99 4.42 -8.25
CA SER A 218 2.06 5.43 -8.36
C SER A 218 3.12 5.07 -9.42
N HIS A 219 3.27 3.79 -9.74
CA HIS A 219 4.14 3.29 -10.80
C HIS A 219 3.42 3.09 -12.15
N ARG A 220 2.12 3.43 -12.23
CA ARG A 220 1.26 3.18 -13.40
C ARG A 220 1.17 1.70 -13.78
N PHE A 221 1.22 0.82 -12.79
CA PHE A 221 1.04 -0.62 -12.94
C PHE A 221 -0.39 -1.02 -12.59
N GLU A 222 -0.86 -2.11 -13.18
CA GLU A 222 -2.17 -2.68 -12.88
C GLU A 222 -2.01 -3.78 -11.83
N LEU A 223 -2.81 -3.70 -10.75
CA LEU A 223 -2.99 -4.77 -9.77
C LEU A 223 -4.32 -5.46 -10.04
N SER A 224 -4.29 -6.75 -10.28
CA SER A 224 -5.49 -7.58 -10.43
C SER A 224 -5.45 -8.79 -9.51
N TYR A 225 -6.62 -9.34 -9.23
CA TYR A 225 -6.80 -10.50 -8.38
C TYR A 225 -7.71 -11.53 -9.03
N GLU A 226 -7.32 -12.80 -8.94
CA GLU A 226 -8.12 -13.94 -9.34
C GLU A 226 -8.03 -15.03 -8.28
N TYR A 227 -9.17 -15.69 -8.01
CA TYR A 227 -9.19 -16.91 -7.21
C TYR A 227 -9.41 -18.10 -8.11
N LYS A 228 -8.41 -18.98 -8.24
CA LYS A 228 -8.45 -20.11 -9.17
C LYS A 228 -7.76 -21.34 -8.59
N GLY A 229 -8.41 -22.50 -8.69
CA GLY A 229 -7.83 -23.76 -8.24
C GLY A 229 -7.42 -23.75 -6.76
N SER A 230 -8.24 -23.15 -5.88
CA SER A 230 -7.96 -22.96 -4.45
C SER A 230 -6.74 -22.06 -4.16
N ASN A 231 -6.31 -21.24 -5.11
CA ASN A 231 -5.24 -20.30 -4.93
C ASN A 231 -5.73 -18.85 -5.08
N HIS A 232 -5.26 -18.00 -4.20
CA HIS A 232 -5.25 -16.55 -4.39
C HIS A 232 -4.14 -16.22 -5.39
N CYS A 233 -4.45 -15.42 -6.39
CA CYS A 233 -3.50 -14.98 -7.42
C CYS A 233 -3.55 -13.46 -7.51
N PHE A 234 -2.56 -12.77 -6.94
CA PHE A 234 -2.36 -11.34 -7.09
C PHE A 234 -1.38 -11.10 -8.24
N LYS A 235 -1.87 -10.48 -9.30
CA LYS A 235 -1.11 -10.24 -10.52
C LYS A 235 -0.78 -8.75 -10.64
N VAL A 236 0.49 -8.45 -10.84
CA VAL A 236 0.97 -7.09 -11.15
C VAL A 236 1.44 -7.08 -12.59
N ILE A 237 0.82 -6.20 -13.39
CA ILE A 237 1.16 -6.00 -14.81
C ILE A 237 1.84 -4.65 -14.91
N THR A 238 3.03 -4.68 -15.50
CA THR A 238 3.81 -3.48 -15.79
C THR A 238 3.45 -3.01 -17.19
N ASP A 239 3.23 -1.71 -17.36
CA ASP A 239 2.97 -1.17 -18.68
C ASP A 239 4.22 -1.34 -19.56
N SER A 240 4.07 -2.09 -20.66
CA SER A 240 5.18 -2.38 -21.59
C SER A 240 5.45 -1.23 -22.56
N THR A 241 4.84 -0.07 -22.34
CA THR A 241 4.86 1.07 -23.24
C THR A 241 5.41 2.32 -22.52
N LEU A 242 6.73 2.32 -22.33
CA LEU A 242 7.53 3.57 -22.27
C LEU A 242 8.93 3.27 -22.81
#